data_ee3a09a1c35f4bb9aa15410a5ffd90a5
#
_entry.id   ee3a09a1c35f4bb9aa15410a5ffd90a5
#
_cell.length_a   1.000
_cell.length_b   1.000
_cell.length_c   1.000
_cell.angle_alpha   90.00
_cell.angle_beta   90.00
_cell.angle_gamma   90.00
#
_symmetry.space_group_name_H-M   'P 1'
#
loop_
_entity.id
_entity.type
_entity.pdbx_description
1 polymer ?
#
loop_
_entity_poly.entity_id
_entity_poly.type
_entity_poly.pdbx_seq_one_letter_code
_entity_poly.pdbx_strand_id
1 'polypeptide(L)'
;GRILLNGHSIDNSEVQKLIGFVPQDDLLIEELTVYKNLWYTAKLCFDGMSAEEIDKRVMDVLTDLGLSAAKDLKVGSPLNKTISGGQRKRLNIALELIREPVVLFLDEPTSGLSSSDSEKVINLLKEQTFKGRLVVVNIHQPSSDIYKLFDRLWLLDKGGYPVYDGNPIEAITYFKNAAHYADADTSMCSACGNVNPEIVLNILDSKALDDTGKITETRRISPEEWHNKYLETRSVEGDPKSCEVPKTRQKKPSAWKQFSIFLQRNIHTKLSNTQYLLISLLEAPLLAVVVAMLTRYAPETGYTLLDNKNLVSYFFMAVIVAIFMGMSVSAEEIFKDRSLLKRERF
;
A
#
# COMPACT_ATOMS: atom_id res chain seq x y z
N GLY A 1 -20.31 -11.05 -9.44
CA GLY A 1 -20.67 -9.65 -9.67
C GLY A 1 -19.91 -9.06 -10.85
N ARG A 2 -20.38 -7.97 -11.41
CA ARG A 2 -19.67 -7.18 -12.44
C ARG A 2 -19.32 -5.82 -11.84
N ILE A 3 -18.09 -5.39 -12.02
CA ILE A 3 -17.64 -4.04 -11.65
C ILE A 3 -17.38 -3.28 -12.96
N LEU A 4 -18.02 -2.12 -13.10
CA LEU A 4 -17.94 -1.29 -14.28
C LEU A 4 -17.45 0.11 -13.89
N LEU A 5 -16.58 0.69 -14.72
CA LEU A 5 -16.21 2.10 -14.67
C LEU A 5 -16.74 2.77 -15.95
N ASN A 6 -17.66 3.72 -15.82
CA ASN A 6 -18.34 4.36 -16.92
C ASN A 6 -18.96 3.35 -17.95
N GLY A 7 -19.51 2.23 -17.45
CA GLY A 7 -20.08 1.17 -18.29
C GLY A 7 -19.07 0.18 -18.89
N HIS A 8 -17.77 0.37 -18.68
CA HIS A 8 -16.72 -0.55 -19.15
C HIS A 8 -16.23 -1.45 -18.02
N SER A 9 -15.98 -2.76 -18.34
CA SER A 9 -15.46 -3.70 -17.36
C SER A 9 -14.09 -3.29 -16.84
N ILE A 10 -13.86 -3.46 -15.54
CA ILE A 10 -12.53 -3.25 -14.92
C ILE A 10 -11.47 -4.23 -15.43
N ASP A 11 -11.87 -5.33 -16.10
CA ASP A 11 -10.93 -6.26 -16.72
C ASP A 11 -10.30 -5.71 -18.01
N ASN A 12 -10.83 -4.60 -18.54
CA ASN A 12 -10.27 -3.92 -19.69
C ASN A 12 -8.95 -3.24 -19.30
N SER A 13 -7.87 -3.53 -20.04
CA SER A 13 -6.52 -2.98 -19.80
C SER A 13 -6.44 -1.46 -19.79
N GLU A 14 -7.26 -0.77 -20.59
CA GLU A 14 -7.31 0.69 -20.61
C GLU A 14 -8.00 1.24 -19.35
N VAL A 15 -9.03 0.55 -18.84
CA VAL A 15 -9.70 0.90 -17.59
C VAL A 15 -8.77 0.67 -16.38
N GLN A 16 -8.02 -0.42 -16.39
CA GLN A 16 -7.05 -0.73 -15.32
C GLN A 16 -5.99 0.36 -15.14
N LYS A 17 -5.56 1.02 -16.21
CA LYS A 17 -4.61 2.14 -16.14
C LYS A 17 -5.17 3.37 -15.41
N LEU A 18 -6.50 3.51 -15.34
CA LEU A 18 -7.18 4.61 -14.67
C LEU A 18 -7.38 4.37 -13.17
N ILE A 19 -7.09 3.17 -12.69
CA ILE A 19 -7.29 2.76 -11.31
C ILE A 19 -5.95 2.74 -10.58
N GLY A 20 -5.87 3.45 -9.45
CA GLY A 20 -4.78 3.36 -8.49
C GLY A 20 -5.23 2.56 -7.27
N PHE A 21 -4.31 1.79 -6.68
CA PHE A 21 -4.56 1.03 -5.46
C PHE A 21 -3.44 1.25 -4.45
N VAL A 22 -3.78 1.78 -3.28
CA VAL A 22 -2.87 1.99 -2.16
C VAL A 22 -3.14 0.89 -1.12
N PRO A 23 -2.23 -0.08 -0.97
CA PRO A 23 -2.40 -1.15 0.01
C PRO A 23 -2.19 -0.66 1.45
N GLN A 24 -2.61 -1.48 2.41
CA GLN A 24 -2.40 -1.23 3.83
C GLN A 24 -0.90 -1.16 4.18
N ASP A 25 -0.11 -2.09 3.66
CA ASP A 25 1.35 -2.11 3.85
C ASP A 25 2.05 -1.09 2.95
N ASP A 26 3.10 -0.46 3.49
CA ASP A 26 3.92 0.47 2.73
C ASP A 26 4.86 -0.27 1.78
N LEU A 27 4.72 -0.05 0.49
CA LEU A 27 5.59 -0.62 -0.55
C LEU A 27 6.65 0.41 -1.01
N LEU A 28 7.47 0.87 -0.08
CA LEU A 28 8.48 1.90 -0.29
C LEU A 28 9.89 1.30 -0.38
N ILE A 29 10.75 1.90 -1.18
CA ILE A 29 12.17 1.55 -1.21
C ILE A 29 12.88 2.37 -0.14
N GLU A 30 13.26 1.70 0.94
CA GLU A 30 13.74 2.32 2.18
C GLU A 30 15.07 3.04 2.04
N GLU A 31 15.95 2.55 1.18
CA GLU A 31 17.28 3.10 0.93
C GLU A 31 17.26 4.34 0.04
N LEU A 32 16.17 4.56 -0.67
CA LEU A 32 16.02 5.73 -1.54
C LEU A 32 15.40 6.92 -0.78
N THR A 33 15.62 8.12 -1.32
CA THR A 33 14.94 9.32 -0.83
C THR A 33 13.48 9.32 -1.23
N VAL A 34 12.66 10.13 -0.54
CA VAL A 34 11.25 10.38 -0.88
C VAL A 34 11.11 10.79 -2.35
N TYR A 35 11.95 11.73 -2.82
CA TYR A 35 11.99 12.16 -4.22
C TYR A 35 12.32 11.01 -5.18
N LYS A 36 13.37 10.22 -4.90
CA LYS A 36 13.81 9.14 -5.80
C LYS A 36 12.78 8.03 -5.93
N ASN A 37 12.03 7.72 -4.86
CA ASN A 37 10.92 6.75 -4.94
C ASN A 37 9.89 7.18 -6.01
N LEU A 38 9.47 8.45 -5.99
CA LEU A 38 8.52 8.98 -6.98
C LEU A 38 9.13 9.12 -8.38
N TRP A 39 10.37 9.56 -8.48
CA TRP A 39 11.04 9.79 -9.75
C TRP A 39 11.20 8.50 -10.56
N TYR A 40 11.62 7.39 -9.93
CA TYR A 40 11.69 6.10 -10.62
C TYR A 40 10.32 5.57 -11.01
N THR A 41 9.32 5.75 -10.15
CA THR A 41 7.94 5.36 -10.47
C THR A 41 7.41 6.17 -11.68
N ALA A 42 7.62 7.47 -11.71
CA ALA A 42 7.23 8.31 -12.83
C ALA A 42 7.91 7.86 -14.14
N LYS A 43 9.22 7.57 -14.11
CA LYS A 43 9.96 7.08 -15.29
C LYS A 43 9.43 5.76 -15.84
N LEU A 44 8.91 4.88 -14.95
CA LEU A 44 8.31 3.59 -15.37
C LEU A 44 6.89 3.75 -15.94
N CYS A 45 6.21 4.85 -15.62
CA CYS A 45 4.84 5.11 -16.07
C CYS A 45 4.74 5.95 -17.35
N PHE A 46 5.74 6.79 -17.63
CA PHE A 46 5.66 7.77 -18.71
C PHE A 46 6.84 7.65 -19.68
N ASP A 47 6.59 6.99 -20.82
CA ASP A 47 7.54 6.97 -21.93
C ASP A 47 7.46 8.26 -22.76
N GLY A 48 8.60 8.88 -23.01
CA GLY A 48 8.70 10.08 -23.84
C GLY A 48 8.66 11.41 -23.06
N MET A 49 8.43 11.41 -21.75
CA MET A 49 8.62 12.61 -20.93
C MET A 49 10.11 12.93 -20.76
N SER A 50 10.46 14.22 -20.85
CA SER A 50 11.80 14.71 -20.52
C SER A 50 12.09 14.57 -19.02
N ALA A 51 13.36 14.65 -18.64
CA ALA A 51 13.75 14.62 -17.23
C ALA A 51 13.14 15.80 -16.45
N GLU A 52 13.04 16.96 -17.09
CA GLU A 52 12.46 18.18 -16.51
C GLU A 52 10.96 18.06 -16.29
N GLU A 53 10.23 17.45 -17.22
CA GLU A 53 8.79 17.19 -17.08
C GLU A 53 8.51 16.20 -15.94
N ILE A 54 9.34 15.16 -15.82
CA ILE A 54 9.25 14.18 -14.72
C ILE A 54 9.57 14.87 -13.40
N ASP A 55 10.62 15.69 -13.33
CA ASP A 55 11.00 16.44 -12.12
C ASP A 55 9.87 17.35 -11.66
N LYS A 56 9.33 18.16 -12.57
CA LYS A 56 8.19 19.04 -12.30
C LYS A 56 7.01 18.24 -11.72
N ARG A 57 6.66 17.14 -12.36
CA ARG A 57 5.56 16.28 -11.93
C ARG A 57 5.77 15.70 -10.53
N VAL A 58 6.98 15.21 -10.24
CA VAL A 58 7.36 14.71 -8.90
C VAL A 58 7.22 15.82 -7.87
N MET A 59 7.72 17.02 -8.17
CA MET A 59 7.64 18.17 -7.26
C MET A 59 6.19 18.63 -7.03
N ASP A 60 5.34 18.61 -8.05
CA ASP A 60 3.91 18.93 -7.93
C ASP A 60 3.21 17.95 -6.98
N VAL A 61 3.42 16.64 -7.14
CA VAL A 61 2.85 15.61 -6.25
C VAL A 61 3.39 15.71 -4.82
N LEU A 62 4.69 15.97 -4.66
CA LEU A 62 5.28 16.17 -3.32
C LEU A 62 4.69 17.39 -2.61
N THR A 63 4.44 18.45 -3.35
CA THR A 63 3.82 19.68 -2.83
C THR A 63 2.36 19.44 -2.45
N ASP A 64 1.59 18.81 -3.32
CA ASP A 64 0.18 18.46 -3.08
C ASP A 64 0.00 17.61 -1.81
N LEU A 65 0.97 16.76 -1.48
CA LEU A 65 0.89 15.89 -0.31
C LEU A 65 1.70 16.40 0.90
N GLY A 66 2.23 17.62 0.84
CA GLY A 66 3.01 18.22 1.92
C GLY A 66 4.29 17.44 2.28
N LEU A 67 4.97 16.91 1.25
CA LEU A 67 6.20 16.12 1.38
C LEU A 67 7.45 16.88 0.89
N SER A 68 7.30 18.11 0.39
CA SER A 68 8.41 18.88 -0.20
C SER A 68 9.60 19.05 0.74
N ALA A 69 9.35 19.29 2.03
CA ALA A 69 10.42 19.43 3.03
C ALA A 69 11.18 18.12 3.30
N ALA A 70 10.57 16.98 3.03
CA ALA A 70 11.15 15.65 3.26
C ALA A 70 11.76 15.03 2.00
N LYS A 71 11.74 15.72 0.85
CA LYS A 71 12.10 15.16 -0.46
C LYS A 71 13.47 14.49 -0.51
N ASP A 72 14.44 15.07 0.16
CA ASP A 72 15.83 14.59 0.15
C ASP A 72 16.16 13.62 1.28
N LEU A 73 15.20 13.38 2.21
CA LEU A 73 15.36 12.40 3.27
C LEU A 73 15.20 10.99 2.70
N LYS A 74 16.04 10.06 3.17
CA LYS A 74 15.82 8.62 2.92
C LYS A 74 14.52 8.20 3.60
N VAL A 75 13.82 7.23 3.02
CA VAL A 75 12.59 6.70 3.61
C VAL A 75 12.89 5.98 4.94
N GLY A 76 13.97 5.20 4.98
CA GLY A 76 14.35 4.40 6.15
C GLY A 76 13.42 3.21 6.42
N SER A 77 13.85 2.31 7.29
CA SER A 77 13.05 1.15 7.69
C SER A 77 12.02 1.51 8.77
N PRO A 78 11.00 0.69 9.00
CA PRO A 78 10.08 0.87 10.13
C PRO A 78 10.76 0.89 11.50
N LEU A 79 11.91 0.23 11.63
CA LEU A 79 12.72 0.19 12.85
C LEU A 79 13.67 1.38 12.98
N ASN A 80 14.15 1.92 11.85
CA ASN A 80 15.02 3.09 11.80
C ASN A 80 14.36 4.18 10.94
N LYS A 81 13.36 4.84 11.54
CA LYS A 81 12.51 5.83 10.87
C LYS A 81 13.26 7.11 10.61
N THR A 82 13.41 7.49 9.36
CA THR A 82 13.96 8.78 8.93
C THR A 82 12.84 9.78 8.64
N ILE A 83 11.67 9.28 8.20
CA ILE A 83 10.45 10.04 8.00
C ILE A 83 9.33 9.51 8.91
N SER A 84 8.36 10.37 9.25
CA SER A 84 7.24 10.00 10.14
C SER A 84 6.30 8.97 9.47
N GLY A 85 5.49 8.26 10.28
CA GLY A 85 4.47 7.34 9.79
C GLY A 85 3.49 8.02 8.83
N GLY A 86 3.03 9.22 9.17
CA GLY A 86 2.17 10.01 8.28
C GLY A 86 2.85 10.42 6.97
N GLN A 87 4.16 10.72 6.99
CA GLN A 87 4.93 10.98 5.77
C GLN A 87 5.09 9.71 4.92
N ARG A 88 5.34 8.55 5.54
CA ARG A 88 5.39 7.26 4.82
C ARG A 88 4.07 6.95 4.13
N LYS A 89 2.95 7.09 4.82
CA LYS A 89 1.62 6.83 4.25
C LYS A 89 1.31 7.79 3.10
N ARG A 90 1.62 9.08 3.26
CA ARG A 90 1.46 10.06 2.18
C ARG A 90 2.37 9.77 0.99
N LEU A 91 3.59 9.27 1.21
CA LEU A 91 4.47 8.84 0.12
C LEU A 91 3.91 7.62 -0.61
N ASN A 92 3.31 6.65 0.11
CA ASN A 92 2.66 5.50 -0.50
C ASN A 92 1.47 5.93 -1.40
N ILE A 93 0.68 6.90 -0.94
CA ILE A 93 -0.38 7.54 -1.75
C ILE A 93 0.22 8.28 -2.96
N ALA A 94 1.32 9.00 -2.77
CA ALA A 94 2.01 9.73 -3.83
C ALA A 94 2.46 8.84 -5.00
N LEU A 95 2.90 7.63 -4.68
CA LEU A 95 3.34 6.64 -5.68
C LEU A 95 2.20 6.19 -6.62
N GLU A 96 0.97 6.23 -6.15
CA GLU A 96 -0.20 5.99 -7.01
C GLU A 96 -0.68 7.27 -7.69
N LEU A 97 -0.69 8.41 -6.99
CA LEU A 97 -1.12 9.69 -7.58
C LEU A 97 -0.21 10.18 -8.71
N ILE A 98 1.08 9.81 -8.69
CA ILE A 98 2.02 10.16 -9.77
C ILE A 98 1.55 9.62 -11.13
N ARG A 99 0.77 8.54 -11.14
CA ARG A 99 0.22 7.88 -12.33
C ARG A 99 -1.03 8.57 -12.89
N GLU A 100 -1.59 9.58 -12.20
CA GLU A 100 -2.85 10.26 -12.52
C GLU A 100 -4.05 9.31 -12.62
N PRO A 101 -4.34 8.49 -11.59
CA PRO A 101 -5.53 7.66 -11.61
C PRO A 101 -6.79 8.54 -11.58
N VAL A 102 -7.85 8.06 -12.22
CA VAL A 102 -9.20 8.66 -12.13
C VAL A 102 -9.94 8.12 -10.91
N VAL A 103 -9.70 6.84 -10.61
CA VAL A 103 -10.23 6.17 -9.41
C VAL A 103 -9.07 5.74 -8.54
N LEU A 104 -9.14 6.04 -7.25
CA LEU A 104 -8.14 5.68 -6.26
C LEU A 104 -8.79 4.86 -5.15
N PHE A 105 -8.37 3.61 -5.00
CA PHE A 105 -8.73 2.75 -3.88
C PHE A 105 -7.65 2.78 -2.82
N LEU A 106 -8.04 2.92 -1.55
CA LEU A 106 -7.10 2.91 -0.42
C LEU A 106 -7.59 1.93 0.64
N ASP A 107 -6.69 1.07 1.07
CA ASP A 107 -6.94 0.11 2.13
C ASP A 107 -6.30 0.60 3.42
N GLU A 108 -7.13 0.90 4.41
CA GLU A 108 -6.76 1.41 5.74
C GLU A 108 -5.66 2.50 5.73
N PRO A 109 -5.83 3.63 5.02
CA PRO A 109 -4.78 4.65 4.90
C PRO A 109 -4.46 5.37 6.21
N THR A 110 -5.23 5.18 7.25
CA THR A 110 -5.07 5.79 8.58
C THR A 110 -4.53 4.83 9.63
N SER A 111 -4.34 3.54 9.28
CA SER A 111 -3.84 2.52 10.21
C SER A 111 -2.45 2.86 10.74
N GLY A 112 -2.28 2.78 12.05
CA GLY A 112 -1.00 3.07 12.73
C GLY A 112 -0.59 4.55 12.77
N LEU A 113 -1.49 5.46 12.42
CA LEU A 113 -1.26 6.91 12.51
C LEU A 113 -1.85 7.53 13.78
N SER A 114 -1.32 8.68 14.17
CA SER A 114 -1.96 9.55 15.15
C SER A 114 -3.26 10.15 14.60
N SER A 115 -4.18 10.58 15.47
CA SER A 115 -5.43 11.22 15.05
C SER A 115 -5.16 12.41 14.12
N SER A 116 -4.21 13.27 14.46
CA SER A 116 -3.85 14.44 13.65
C SER A 116 -3.28 14.06 12.27
N ASP A 117 -2.45 13.00 12.18
CA ASP A 117 -1.93 12.55 10.89
C ASP A 117 -3.02 11.86 10.06
N SER A 118 -3.94 11.12 10.70
CA SER A 118 -5.10 10.51 10.05
C SER A 118 -6.00 11.57 9.40
N GLU A 119 -6.34 12.61 10.13
CA GLU A 119 -7.10 13.74 9.60
C GLU A 119 -6.43 14.43 8.42
N LYS A 120 -5.09 14.66 8.52
CA LYS A 120 -4.31 15.22 7.41
C LYS A 120 -4.37 14.36 6.17
N VAL A 121 -4.22 13.02 6.31
CA VAL A 121 -4.28 12.09 5.18
C VAL A 121 -5.66 12.12 4.53
N ILE A 122 -6.75 12.06 5.33
CA ILE A 122 -8.12 12.07 4.78
C ILE A 122 -8.46 13.41 4.12
N ASN A 123 -8.04 14.55 4.71
CA ASN A 123 -8.22 15.87 4.09
C ASN A 123 -7.50 15.96 2.74
N LEU A 124 -6.24 15.49 2.64
CA LEU A 124 -5.51 15.43 1.36
C LEU A 124 -6.23 14.55 0.33
N LEU A 125 -6.83 13.44 0.76
CA LEU A 125 -7.64 12.58 -0.11
C LEU A 125 -8.94 13.29 -0.54
N LYS A 126 -9.58 14.05 0.35
CA LYS A 126 -10.74 14.87 0.02
C LYS A 126 -10.39 15.94 -1.03
N GLU A 127 -9.23 16.58 -0.92
CA GLU A 127 -8.73 17.51 -1.94
C GLU A 127 -8.58 16.85 -3.32
N GLN A 128 -8.23 15.55 -3.38
CA GLN A 128 -8.18 14.83 -4.65
C GLN A 128 -9.56 14.67 -5.29
N THR A 129 -10.63 14.58 -4.50
CA THR A 129 -12.00 14.53 -5.04
C THR A 129 -12.40 15.85 -5.70
N PHE A 130 -11.98 16.99 -5.16
CA PHE A 130 -12.18 18.30 -5.79
C PHE A 130 -11.40 18.47 -7.10
N LYS A 131 -10.32 17.69 -7.29
CA LYS A 131 -9.60 17.59 -8.57
C LYS A 131 -10.27 16.64 -9.58
N GLY A 132 -11.47 16.13 -9.27
CA GLY A 132 -12.28 15.28 -10.15
C GLY A 132 -11.97 13.78 -10.05
N ARG A 133 -11.28 13.32 -9.01
CA ARG A 133 -11.01 11.89 -8.78
C ARG A 133 -12.10 11.24 -7.94
N LEU A 134 -12.43 10.00 -8.23
CA LEU A 134 -13.19 9.16 -7.33
C LEU A 134 -12.23 8.50 -6.33
N VAL A 135 -12.43 8.75 -5.05
CA VAL A 135 -11.60 8.19 -3.97
C VAL A 135 -12.46 7.24 -3.13
N VAL A 136 -12.08 5.98 -3.11
CA VAL A 136 -12.75 4.93 -2.33
C VAL A 136 -11.80 4.47 -1.21
N VAL A 137 -12.24 4.63 0.03
CA VAL A 137 -11.41 4.35 1.21
C VAL A 137 -12.07 3.25 2.03
N ASN A 138 -11.33 2.17 2.26
CA ASN A 138 -11.66 1.23 3.33
C ASN A 138 -11.02 1.76 4.62
N ILE A 139 -11.82 1.99 5.66
CA ILE A 139 -11.35 2.58 6.92
C ILE A 139 -11.91 1.82 8.11
N HIS A 140 -11.08 1.61 9.11
CA HIS A 140 -11.45 0.98 10.37
C HIS A 140 -11.64 2.06 11.44
N GLN A 141 -12.81 2.09 12.10
CA GLN A 141 -13.16 2.97 13.24
C GLN A 141 -12.73 4.45 13.05
N PRO A 142 -13.29 5.17 12.07
CA PRO A 142 -12.95 6.58 11.87
C PRO A 142 -13.45 7.44 13.03
N SER A 143 -12.70 8.51 13.35
CA SER A 143 -13.20 9.54 14.26
C SER A 143 -14.44 10.24 13.69
N SER A 144 -15.21 10.91 14.55
CA SER A 144 -16.37 11.70 14.13
C SER A 144 -16.03 12.69 13.00
N ASP A 145 -14.90 13.38 13.11
CA ASP A 145 -14.51 14.40 12.14
C ASP A 145 -14.10 13.78 10.80
N ILE A 146 -13.39 12.67 10.82
CA ILE A 146 -13.06 11.90 9.62
C ILE A 146 -14.33 11.35 8.97
N TYR A 147 -15.27 10.80 9.75
CA TYR A 147 -16.51 10.22 9.24
C TYR A 147 -17.35 11.22 8.48
N LYS A 148 -17.43 12.47 8.96
CA LYS A 148 -18.15 13.57 8.30
C LYS A 148 -17.54 14.04 6.98
N LEU A 149 -16.27 13.71 6.69
CA LEU A 149 -15.61 14.09 5.44
C LEU A 149 -16.04 13.25 4.23
N PHE A 150 -16.61 12.08 4.46
CA PHE A 150 -17.08 11.22 3.38
C PHE A 150 -18.42 11.66 2.82
N ASP A 151 -18.54 11.60 1.49
CA ASP A 151 -19.77 11.94 0.77
C ASP A 151 -20.76 10.77 0.72
N ARG A 152 -20.23 9.55 0.70
CA ARG A 152 -21.01 8.31 0.55
C ARG A 152 -20.39 7.19 1.39
N LEU A 153 -21.23 6.44 2.07
CA LEU A 153 -20.89 5.22 2.80
C LEU A 153 -21.47 4.03 2.08
N TRP A 154 -20.63 3.05 1.80
CA TRP A 154 -21.04 1.75 1.33
C TRP A 154 -20.69 0.72 2.39
N LEU A 155 -21.69 0.05 2.95
CA LEU A 155 -21.51 -0.88 4.05
C LEU A 155 -21.82 -2.31 3.61
N LEU A 156 -20.88 -3.20 3.89
CA LEU A 156 -21.00 -4.64 3.65
C LEU A 156 -21.02 -5.37 4.99
N ASP A 157 -21.92 -6.32 5.14
CA ASP A 157 -21.98 -7.21 6.30
C ASP A 157 -21.32 -8.57 6.00
N LYS A 158 -21.24 -9.45 6.99
CA LYS A 158 -20.68 -10.81 6.87
C LYS A 158 -21.27 -11.56 5.67
N GLY A 159 -20.41 -12.20 4.89
CA GLY A 159 -20.81 -12.85 3.64
C GLY A 159 -20.83 -11.94 2.43
N GLY A 160 -20.48 -10.64 2.59
CA GLY A 160 -20.44 -9.67 1.50
C GLY A 160 -21.82 -9.12 1.12
N TYR A 161 -22.78 -9.20 2.02
CA TYR A 161 -24.12 -8.65 1.84
C TYR A 161 -24.09 -7.13 1.93
N PRO A 162 -24.45 -6.37 0.86
CA PRO A 162 -24.64 -4.92 0.96
C PRO A 162 -25.86 -4.63 1.86
N VAL A 163 -25.65 -3.77 2.86
CA VAL A 163 -26.69 -3.44 3.85
C VAL A 163 -26.99 -1.95 3.91
N TYR A 164 -26.13 -1.12 3.31
CA TYR A 164 -26.36 0.32 3.19
C TYR A 164 -25.54 0.92 2.06
N ASP A 165 -26.10 1.93 1.40
CA ASP A 165 -25.44 2.75 0.40
C ASP A 165 -26.07 4.15 0.38
N GLY A 166 -25.38 5.14 0.95
CA GLY A 166 -25.93 6.49 1.07
C GLY A 166 -25.06 7.44 1.90
N ASN A 167 -25.66 8.50 2.41
CA ASN A 167 -24.98 9.49 3.24
C ASN A 167 -24.51 8.87 4.58
N PRO A 168 -23.25 9.06 5.01
CA PRO A 168 -22.73 8.49 6.26
C PRO A 168 -23.54 8.88 7.51
N ILE A 169 -23.99 10.12 7.59
CA ILE A 169 -24.74 10.62 8.76
C ILE A 169 -26.13 9.99 8.81
N GLU A 170 -26.78 9.86 7.66
CA GLU A 170 -28.11 9.23 7.53
C GLU A 170 -28.06 7.71 7.82
N ALA A 171 -26.91 7.07 7.63
CA ALA A 171 -26.74 5.67 7.99
C ALA A 171 -27.10 5.40 9.46
N ILE A 172 -26.71 6.28 10.37
CA ILE A 172 -26.97 6.11 11.81
C ILE A 172 -28.48 6.11 12.08
N THR A 173 -29.20 7.05 11.51
CA THR A 173 -30.67 7.14 11.62
C THR A 173 -31.32 5.92 10.98
N TYR A 174 -30.88 5.51 9.80
CA TYR A 174 -31.39 4.32 9.12
C TYR A 174 -31.29 3.06 9.98
N PHE A 175 -30.11 2.78 10.54
CA PHE A 175 -29.90 1.56 11.36
C PHE A 175 -30.60 1.65 12.71
N LYS A 176 -30.66 2.82 13.35
CA LYS A 176 -31.41 3.01 14.59
C LYS A 176 -32.92 2.80 14.38
N ASN A 177 -33.49 3.36 13.32
CA ASN A 177 -34.91 3.17 12.95
C ASN A 177 -35.21 1.69 12.66
N ALA A 178 -34.40 1.06 11.83
CA ALA A 178 -34.59 -0.36 11.47
C ALA A 178 -34.45 -1.33 12.65
N ALA A 179 -33.70 -0.94 13.69
CA ALA A 179 -33.54 -1.70 14.94
C ALA A 179 -34.47 -1.24 16.09
N HIS A 180 -35.38 -0.29 15.83
CA HIS A 180 -36.35 0.23 16.77
C HIS A 180 -35.74 0.85 18.04
N TYR A 181 -34.71 1.70 17.88
CA TYR A 181 -34.15 2.48 18.98
C TYR A 181 -35.07 3.64 19.33
N ALA A 182 -35.17 3.97 20.63
CA ALA A 182 -36.02 5.06 21.13
C ALA A 182 -35.57 6.46 20.67
N ASP A 183 -34.26 6.62 20.40
CA ASP A 183 -33.59 7.83 19.92
C ASP A 183 -33.27 7.80 18.41
N ALA A 184 -34.08 7.10 17.64
CA ALA A 184 -33.79 6.80 16.24
C ALA A 184 -33.61 8.04 15.34
N ASP A 185 -34.29 9.15 15.67
CA ASP A 185 -34.25 10.40 14.90
C ASP A 185 -32.95 11.21 15.12
N THR A 186 -32.08 10.79 16.05
CA THR A 186 -30.85 11.51 16.36
C THR A 186 -29.64 10.81 15.77
N SER A 187 -28.93 11.47 14.83
CA SER A 187 -27.68 10.99 14.24
C SER A 187 -26.44 11.61 14.88
N MET A 188 -26.59 12.75 15.54
CA MET A 188 -25.50 13.53 16.13
C MET A 188 -25.83 13.91 17.58
N CYS A 189 -24.80 14.12 18.38
CA CYS A 189 -24.94 14.68 19.73
C CYS A 189 -25.44 16.11 19.64
N SER A 190 -26.56 16.41 20.29
CA SER A 190 -27.19 17.76 20.30
C SER A 190 -26.33 18.85 20.97
N ALA A 191 -25.40 18.43 21.85
CA ALA A 191 -24.52 19.35 22.58
C ALA A 191 -23.24 19.69 21.85
N CYS A 192 -22.59 18.69 21.19
CA CYS A 192 -21.27 18.88 20.58
C CYS A 192 -21.23 18.55 19.08
N GLY A 193 -22.32 18.10 18.49
CA GLY A 193 -22.37 17.74 17.06
C GLY A 193 -21.55 16.51 16.68
N ASN A 194 -21.03 15.75 17.65
CA ASN A 194 -20.27 14.54 17.37
C ASN A 194 -21.15 13.43 16.84
N VAL A 195 -20.62 12.70 15.88
CA VAL A 195 -21.21 11.50 15.29
C VAL A 195 -20.46 10.29 15.81
N ASN A 196 -21.16 9.24 16.22
CA ASN A 196 -20.52 7.98 16.60
C ASN A 196 -20.78 6.90 15.54
N PRO A 197 -19.86 6.64 14.62
CA PRO A 197 -20.03 5.63 13.57
C PRO A 197 -20.06 4.20 14.12
N GLU A 198 -19.51 3.94 15.32
CA GLU A 198 -19.53 2.62 15.96
C GLU A 198 -20.94 2.14 16.29
N ILE A 199 -21.90 3.06 16.45
CA ILE A 199 -23.30 2.71 16.69
C ILE A 199 -23.83 1.80 15.56
N VAL A 200 -23.49 2.07 14.32
CA VAL A 200 -23.91 1.27 13.17
C VAL A 200 -23.38 -0.16 13.27
N LEU A 201 -22.09 -0.31 13.59
CA LEU A 201 -21.47 -1.62 13.75
C LEU A 201 -22.05 -2.39 14.94
N ASN A 202 -22.27 -1.70 16.05
CA ASN A 202 -22.88 -2.28 17.25
C ASN A 202 -24.32 -2.76 17.00
N ILE A 203 -25.09 -2.03 16.20
CA ILE A 203 -26.43 -2.45 15.81
C ILE A 203 -26.39 -3.70 14.94
N LEU A 204 -25.48 -3.75 13.95
CA LEU A 204 -25.30 -4.89 13.08
C LEU A 204 -24.83 -6.14 13.83
N ASP A 205 -23.95 -5.98 14.82
CA ASP A 205 -23.43 -7.09 15.63
C ASP A 205 -24.29 -7.41 16.87
N SER A 206 -25.42 -6.69 17.07
CA SER A 206 -26.31 -6.91 18.22
C SER A 206 -26.79 -8.36 18.26
N LYS A 207 -26.65 -8.98 19.44
CA LYS A 207 -27.03 -10.38 19.67
C LYS A 207 -28.47 -10.48 20.17
N ALA A 208 -29.14 -11.56 19.81
CA ALA A 208 -30.46 -11.89 20.33
C ALA A 208 -30.37 -12.26 21.81
N LEU A 209 -31.47 -12.03 22.54
CA LEU A 209 -31.65 -12.52 23.90
C LEU A 209 -32.50 -13.79 23.87
N ASP A 210 -32.20 -14.73 24.74
CA ASP A 210 -33.06 -15.89 24.98
C ASP A 210 -34.27 -15.54 25.87
N ASP A 211 -35.17 -16.48 26.08
CA ASP A 211 -36.36 -16.31 26.92
C ASP A 211 -36.02 -15.99 28.39
N THR A 212 -34.78 -16.17 28.82
CA THR A 212 -34.27 -15.86 30.14
C THR A 212 -33.58 -14.50 30.23
N GLY A 213 -33.46 -13.76 29.11
CA GLY A 213 -32.77 -12.50 29.01
C GLY A 213 -31.26 -12.61 28.86
N LYS A 214 -30.70 -13.80 28.62
CA LYS A 214 -29.26 -13.99 28.38
C LYS A 214 -28.93 -13.76 26.90
N ILE A 215 -27.76 -13.18 26.66
CA ILE A 215 -27.21 -12.94 25.32
C ILE A 215 -26.91 -14.29 24.67
N THR A 216 -27.46 -14.51 23.49
CA THR A 216 -27.19 -15.70 22.65
C THR A 216 -25.97 -15.49 21.75
N GLU A 217 -25.50 -16.56 21.10
CA GLU A 217 -24.45 -16.46 20.08
C GLU A 217 -24.96 -15.92 18.73
N THR A 218 -26.29 -15.97 18.50
CA THR A 218 -26.91 -15.53 17.26
C THR A 218 -27.12 -14.02 17.24
N ARG A 219 -27.00 -13.40 16.08
CA ARG A 219 -27.34 -11.98 15.90
C ARG A 219 -28.86 -11.79 15.96
N ARG A 220 -29.30 -10.62 16.47
CA ARG A 220 -30.70 -10.21 16.53
C ARG A 220 -31.32 -10.12 15.15
N ILE A 221 -30.58 -9.61 14.17
CA ILE A 221 -30.96 -9.50 12.75
C ILE A 221 -29.79 -10.10 11.95
N SER A 222 -30.09 -11.06 11.07
CA SER A 222 -29.07 -11.73 10.25
C SER A 222 -28.57 -10.83 9.13
N PRO A 223 -27.37 -11.09 8.56
CA PRO A 223 -26.86 -10.35 7.40
C PRO A 223 -27.80 -10.38 6.19
N GLU A 224 -28.50 -11.49 5.99
CA GLU A 224 -29.49 -11.65 4.90
C GLU A 224 -30.73 -10.81 5.12
N GLU A 225 -31.22 -10.74 6.36
CA GLU A 225 -32.35 -9.87 6.71
C GLU A 225 -32.01 -8.39 6.56
N TRP A 226 -30.79 -7.97 6.95
CA TRP A 226 -30.31 -6.61 6.70
C TRP A 226 -30.24 -6.32 5.20
N HIS A 227 -29.76 -7.26 4.42
CA HIS A 227 -29.70 -7.11 2.96
C HIS A 227 -31.11 -6.95 2.34
N ASN A 228 -32.07 -7.75 2.79
CA ASN A 228 -33.45 -7.65 2.32
C ASN A 228 -34.06 -6.27 2.63
N LYS A 229 -33.86 -5.76 3.85
CA LYS A 229 -34.28 -4.39 4.23
C LYS A 229 -33.64 -3.32 3.33
N TYR A 230 -32.36 -3.49 3.00
CA TYR A 230 -31.66 -2.60 2.08
C TYR A 230 -32.25 -2.67 0.66
N LEU A 231 -32.60 -3.84 0.16
CA LEU A 231 -33.21 -3.99 -1.16
C LEU A 231 -34.60 -3.33 -1.25
N GLU A 232 -35.37 -3.33 -0.16
CA GLU A 232 -36.69 -2.66 -0.08
C GLU A 232 -36.55 -1.12 -0.18
N THR A 233 -35.46 -0.57 0.35
CA THR A 233 -35.22 0.89 0.36
C THR A 233 -34.46 1.40 -0.86
N ARG A 234 -33.82 0.48 -1.62
CA ARG A 234 -33.01 0.83 -2.78
C ARG A 234 -33.88 1.24 -3.97
N SER A 235 -33.72 2.47 -4.43
CA SER A 235 -34.18 2.84 -5.77
C SER A 235 -33.34 2.13 -6.81
N VAL A 236 -33.97 1.36 -7.71
CA VAL A 236 -33.28 0.72 -8.83
C VAL A 236 -32.84 1.83 -9.78
N GLU A 237 -31.59 2.27 -9.66
CA GLU A 237 -30.96 3.09 -10.70
C GLU A 237 -30.81 2.21 -11.96
N GLY A 238 -31.27 2.71 -13.10
CA GLY A 238 -31.14 2.02 -14.39
C GLY A 238 -29.67 1.77 -14.73
N ASP A 239 -29.42 0.83 -15.65
CA ASP A 239 -28.07 0.53 -16.13
C ASP A 239 -27.32 1.81 -16.53
N PRO A 240 -26.11 2.04 -16.01
CA PRO A 240 -25.37 3.24 -16.32
C PRO A 240 -25.08 3.29 -17.82
N LYS A 241 -25.43 4.44 -18.45
CA LYS A 241 -25.08 4.68 -19.86
C LYS A 241 -23.56 4.62 -20.00
N SER A 242 -23.09 3.86 -20.98
CA SER A 242 -21.65 3.82 -21.24
C SER A 242 -21.16 5.18 -21.71
N CYS A 243 -20.18 5.75 -21.00
CA CYS A 243 -19.51 6.98 -21.38
C CYS A 243 -18.12 6.65 -21.94
N GLU A 244 -17.52 7.56 -22.69
CA GLU A 244 -16.16 7.36 -23.18
C GLU A 244 -15.18 7.15 -22.03
N VAL A 245 -14.24 6.21 -22.20
CA VAL A 245 -13.16 5.99 -21.25
C VAL A 245 -12.22 7.19 -21.30
N PRO A 246 -11.91 7.83 -20.17
CA PRO A 246 -10.94 8.93 -20.13
C PRO A 246 -9.59 8.50 -20.71
N LYS A 247 -9.00 9.33 -21.57
CA LYS A 247 -7.68 9.05 -22.14
C LYS A 247 -6.61 9.27 -21.09
N THR A 248 -5.77 8.24 -20.85
CA THR A 248 -4.61 8.36 -19.97
C THR A 248 -3.36 8.76 -20.76
N ARG A 249 -2.48 9.55 -20.13
CA ARG A 249 -1.15 9.86 -20.67
C ARG A 249 -0.11 8.77 -20.36
N GLN A 250 -0.49 7.75 -19.59
CA GLN A 250 0.40 6.66 -19.25
C GLN A 250 0.80 5.88 -20.49
N LYS A 251 2.10 5.79 -20.72
CA LYS A 251 2.69 4.98 -21.79
C LYS A 251 3.88 4.25 -21.20
N LYS A 252 3.81 2.94 -21.15
CA LYS A 252 4.91 2.13 -20.63
C LYS A 252 6.14 2.24 -21.52
N PRO A 253 7.34 2.41 -20.94
CA PRO A 253 8.58 2.34 -21.70
C PRO A 253 8.81 0.96 -22.32
N SER A 254 9.64 0.89 -23.35
CA SER A 254 10.07 -0.40 -23.93
C SER A 254 10.78 -1.27 -22.88
N ALA A 255 10.80 -2.59 -23.10
CA ALA A 255 11.42 -3.54 -22.15
C ALA A 255 12.89 -3.20 -21.83
N TRP A 256 13.67 -2.78 -22.81
CA TRP A 256 15.06 -2.35 -22.62
C TRP A 256 15.18 -1.07 -21.78
N LYS A 257 14.28 -0.13 -21.98
CA LYS A 257 14.25 1.11 -21.20
C LYS A 257 13.81 0.83 -19.75
N GLN A 258 12.79 -0.04 -19.56
CA GLN A 258 12.40 -0.50 -18.23
C GLN A 258 13.57 -1.19 -17.52
N PHE A 259 14.27 -2.11 -18.20
CA PHE A 259 15.47 -2.78 -17.65
C PHE A 259 16.53 -1.77 -17.22
N SER A 260 16.81 -0.75 -18.06
CA SER A 260 17.78 0.30 -17.70
C SER A 260 17.35 1.10 -16.47
N ILE A 261 16.05 1.43 -16.35
CA ILE A 261 15.50 2.15 -15.18
C ILE A 261 15.61 1.29 -13.92
N PHE A 262 15.24 0.00 -13.99
CA PHE A 262 15.37 -0.94 -12.87
C PHE A 262 16.83 -1.13 -12.45
N LEU A 263 17.74 -1.25 -13.42
CA LEU A 263 19.17 -1.38 -13.14
C LEU A 263 19.73 -0.15 -12.43
N GLN A 264 19.41 1.07 -12.93
CA GLN A 264 19.81 2.31 -12.29
C GLN A 264 19.25 2.44 -10.87
N ARG A 265 17.97 2.09 -10.69
CA ARG A 265 17.30 2.08 -9.38
C ARG A 265 18.01 1.14 -8.42
N ASN A 266 18.26 -0.10 -8.82
CA ASN A 266 18.96 -1.10 -8.01
C ASN A 266 20.38 -0.67 -7.64
N ILE A 267 21.14 -0.12 -8.58
CA ILE A 267 22.49 0.42 -8.29
C ILE A 267 22.38 1.51 -7.23
N HIS A 268 21.47 2.47 -7.39
CA HIS A 268 21.29 3.53 -6.40
C HIS A 268 20.84 3.01 -5.03
N THR A 269 19.94 2.04 -4.98
CA THR A 269 19.49 1.40 -3.74
C THR A 269 20.65 0.75 -3.01
N LYS A 270 21.45 -0.07 -3.71
CA LYS A 270 22.60 -0.77 -3.14
C LYS A 270 23.72 0.16 -2.70
N LEU A 271 24.06 1.17 -3.50
CA LEU A 271 25.03 2.18 -3.12
C LEU A 271 24.57 3.07 -1.95
N SER A 272 23.27 3.21 -1.77
CA SER A 272 22.71 3.96 -0.64
C SER A 272 22.68 3.16 0.67
N ASN A 273 22.80 1.85 0.61
CA ASN A 273 22.82 0.95 1.76
C ASN A 273 24.25 0.68 2.20
N THR A 274 24.79 1.54 3.09
CA THR A 274 26.16 1.42 3.57
C THR A 274 26.44 0.12 4.32
N GLN A 275 25.45 -0.41 5.05
CA GLN A 275 25.58 -1.67 5.78
C GLN A 275 25.73 -2.84 4.80
N TYR A 276 24.88 -2.89 3.77
CA TYR A 276 24.97 -3.88 2.71
C TYR A 276 26.34 -3.85 2.00
N LEU A 277 26.80 -2.65 1.62
CA LEU A 277 28.10 -2.47 0.96
C LEU A 277 29.25 -2.97 1.85
N LEU A 278 29.23 -2.62 3.13
CA LEU A 278 30.28 -2.98 4.07
C LEU A 278 30.34 -4.51 4.29
N ILE A 279 29.18 -5.13 4.49
CA ILE A 279 29.07 -6.58 4.64
C ILE A 279 29.54 -7.28 3.35
N SER A 280 28.97 -6.93 2.19
CA SER A 280 29.29 -7.57 0.91
C SER A 280 30.75 -7.43 0.49
N LEU A 281 31.39 -6.30 0.88
CA LEU A 281 32.78 -6.03 0.53
C LEU A 281 33.77 -6.74 1.48
N LEU A 282 33.44 -6.85 2.78
CA LEU A 282 34.31 -7.42 3.79
C LEU A 282 34.13 -8.92 3.99
N GLU A 283 32.94 -9.44 3.79
CA GLU A 283 32.60 -10.85 4.08
C GLU A 283 33.44 -11.82 3.25
N ALA A 284 33.55 -11.60 1.94
CA ALA A 284 34.30 -12.48 1.05
C ALA A 284 35.83 -12.50 1.34
N PRO A 285 36.54 -11.37 1.48
CA PRO A 285 37.92 -11.36 1.89
C PRO A 285 38.17 -11.96 3.27
N LEU A 286 37.28 -11.72 4.23
CA LEU A 286 37.44 -12.27 5.58
C LEU A 286 37.30 -13.79 5.57
N LEU A 287 36.30 -14.34 4.89
CA LEU A 287 36.13 -15.77 4.74
C LEU A 287 37.28 -16.40 3.95
N ALA A 288 37.77 -15.72 2.90
CA ALA A 288 38.94 -16.18 2.17
C ALA A 288 40.21 -16.31 3.07
N VAL A 289 40.44 -15.31 3.95
CA VAL A 289 41.51 -15.34 4.93
C VAL A 289 41.34 -16.50 5.92
N VAL A 290 40.10 -16.69 6.44
CA VAL A 290 39.80 -17.79 7.36
C VAL A 290 40.06 -19.16 6.71
N VAL A 291 39.56 -19.37 5.49
CA VAL A 291 39.78 -20.63 4.74
C VAL A 291 41.28 -20.84 4.48
N ALA A 292 41.99 -19.81 4.06
CA ALA A 292 43.45 -19.89 3.81
C ALA A 292 44.23 -20.21 5.09
N MET A 293 43.84 -19.64 6.24
CA MET A 293 44.50 -19.95 7.53
C MET A 293 44.22 -21.39 7.99
N LEU A 294 42.99 -21.87 7.85
CA LEU A 294 42.57 -23.21 8.27
C LEU A 294 43.23 -24.31 7.41
N THR A 295 43.47 -24.03 6.12
CA THR A 295 44.01 -24.98 5.18
C THR A 295 45.49 -24.73 4.90
N ARG A 296 46.13 -23.85 5.69
CA ARG A 296 47.55 -23.52 5.52
C ARG A 296 48.42 -24.78 5.54
N TYR A 297 49.31 -24.89 4.55
CA TYR A 297 50.36 -25.89 4.48
C TYR A 297 51.71 -25.20 4.37
N ALA A 298 52.56 -25.43 5.34
CA ALA A 298 53.89 -24.81 5.42
C ALA A 298 54.96 -25.89 5.70
N PRO A 299 55.50 -26.58 4.65
CA PRO A 299 56.52 -27.57 4.82
C PRO A 299 57.89 -26.92 5.10
N GLU A 300 58.75 -27.62 5.87
CA GLU A 300 60.12 -27.15 6.19
C GLU A 300 61.07 -27.14 4.98
N THR A 301 60.79 -27.97 3.96
CA THR A 301 61.65 -28.22 2.79
C THR A 301 61.34 -27.38 1.55
N GLY A 302 60.51 -26.37 1.69
CA GLY A 302 60.03 -25.55 0.55
C GLY A 302 58.66 -25.97 0.04
N TYR A 303 57.86 -25.01 -0.44
CA TYR A 303 56.50 -25.24 -0.90
C TYR A 303 56.47 -25.68 -2.34
N THR A 304 55.85 -26.85 -2.60
CA THR A 304 55.46 -27.30 -3.96
C THR A 304 53.94 -27.50 -3.98
N LEU A 305 53.28 -27.16 -5.09
CA LEU A 305 51.84 -27.26 -5.22
C LEU A 305 51.36 -28.72 -5.13
N LEU A 306 52.14 -29.65 -5.68
CA LEU A 306 51.85 -31.09 -5.73
C LEU A 306 51.94 -31.79 -4.37
N ASP A 307 52.77 -31.30 -3.47
CA ASP A 307 52.95 -31.86 -2.13
C ASP A 307 51.99 -31.31 -1.11
N ASN A 308 51.18 -30.29 -1.50
CA ASN A 308 50.22 -29.67 -0.60
C ASN A 308 49.01 -30.59 -0.34
N LYS A 309 49.04 -31.30 0.79
CA LYS A 309 48.00 -32.24 1.24
C LYS A 309 46.66 -31.56 1.50
N ASN A 310 46.65 -30.24 1.76
CA ASN A 310 45.44 -29.48 2.08
C ASN A 310 44.81 -28.80 0.84
N LEU A 311 45.42 -28.95 -0.33
CA LEU A 311 44.97 -28.26 -1.55
C LEU A 311 43.54 -28.65 -1.95
N VAL A 312 43.18 -29.92 -1.87
CA VAL A 312 41.85 -30.43 -2.18
C VAL A 312 40.83 -29.89 -1.19
N SER A 313 41.15 -29.89 0.09
CA SER A 313 40.28 -29.33 1.15
C SER A 313 40.08 -27.82 0.99
N TYR A 314 41.16 -27.10 0.59
CA TYR A 314 41.04 -25.66 0.30
C TYR A 314 40.08 -25.39 -0.85
N PHE A 315 40.20 -26.07 -1.97
CA PHE A 315 39.30 -25.87 -3.11
C PHE A 315 37.86 -26.25 -2.77
N PHE A 316 37.65 -27.37 -2.08
CA PHE A 316 36.35 -27.82 -1.66
C PHE A 316 35.66 -26.77 -0.76
N MET A 317 36.33 -26.29 0.27
CA MET A 317 35.82 -25.27 1.19
C MET A 317 35.58 -23.93 0.47
N ALA A 318 36.48 -23.52 -0.42
CA ALA A 318 36.34 -22.30 -1.21
C ALA A 318 35.08 -22.33 -2.10
N VAL A 319 34.80 -23.45 -2.75
CA VAL A 319 33.61 -23.64 -3.58
C VAL A 319 32.33 -23.61 -2.72
N ILE A 320 32.31 -24.30 -1.57
CA ILE A 320 31.14 -24.30 -0.66
C ILE A 320 30.86 -22.89 -0.17
N VAL A 321 31.89 -22.17 0.27
CA VAL A 321 31.74 -20.78 0.74
C VAL A 321 31.20 -19.88 -0.37
N ALA A 322 31.70 -19.98 -1.59
CA ALA A 322 31.24 -19.19 -2.72
C ALA A 322 29.79 -19.47 -3.07
N ILE A 323 29.35 -20.74 -3.07
CA ILE A 323 27.97 -21.14 -3.32
C ILE A 323 27.06 -20.61 -2.20
N PHE A 324 27.45 -20.80 -0.94
CA PHE A 324 26.66 -20.36 0.21
C PHE A 324 26.44 -18.84 0.21
N MET A 325 27.50 -18.07 -0.02
CA MET A 325 27.41 -16.62 -0.13
C MET A 325 26.50 -16.18 -1.29
N GLY A 326 26.68 -16.78 -2.46
CA GLY A 326 25.86 -16.47 -3.62
C GLY A 326 24.36 -16.74 -3.37
N MET A 327 24.07 -17.88 -2.74
CA MET A 327 22.68 -18.24 -2.39
C MET A 327 22.09 -17.31 -1.33
N SER A 328 22.82 -16.98 -0.29
CA SER A 328 22.35 -16.13 0.83
C SER A 328 21.96 -14.74 0.34
N VAL A 329 22.83 -14.08 -0.42
CA VAL A 329 22.58 -12.74 -0.97
C VAL A 329 21.43 -12.76 -1.98
N SER A 330 21.38 -13.77 -2.87
CA SER A 330 20.32 -13.85 -3.89
C SER A 330 18.94 -14.12 -3.31
N ALA A 331 18.85 -14.98 -2.29
CA ALA A 331 17.57 -15.33 -1.67
C ALA A 331 16.94 -14.11 -0.99
N GLU A 332 17.70 -13.34 -0.21
CA GLU A 332 17.21 -12.14 0.47
C GLU A 332 16.64 -11.11 -0.53
N GLU A 333 17.36 -10.84 -1.62
CA GLU A 333 16.94 -9.90 -2.66
C GLU A 333 15.64 -10.33 -3.36
N ILE A 334 15.49 -11.62 -3.68
CA ILE A 334 14.28 -12.13 -4.34
C ILE A 334 13.05 -11.98 -3.45
N PHE A 335 13.19 -12.27 -2.16
CA PHE A 335 12.06 -12.11 -1.22
C PHE A 335 11.66 -10.65 -1.02
N LYS A 336 12.65 -9.76 -0.87
CA LYS A 336 12.42 -8.33 -0.67
C LYS A 336 11.72 -7.69 -1.87
N ASP A 337 12.14 -8.04 -3.09
CA ASP A 337 11.60 -7.44 -4.31
C ASP A 337 10.24 -8.02 -4.73
N ARG A 338 9.82 -9.17 -4.19
CA ARG A 338 8.59 -9.85 -4.61
C ARG A 338 7.33 -9.01 -4.42
N SER A 339 7.20 -8.29 -3.32
CA SER A 339 6.06 -7.42 -3.02
C SER A 339 6.06 -6.18 -3.93
N LEU A 340 7.23 -5.60 -4.15
CA LEU A 340 7.42 -4.46 -5.04
C LEU A 340 7.09 -4.80 -6.49
N LEU A 341 7.53 -5.97 -6.98
CA LEU A 341 7.23 -6.47 -8.32
C LEU A 341 5.74 -6.70 -8.54
N LYS A 342 4.99 -7.15 -7.52
CA LYS A 342 3.52 -7.30 -7.63
C LYS A 342 2.84 -5.95 -7.88
N ARG A 343 3.29 -4.89 -7.21
CA ARG A 343 2.76 -3.54 -7.39
C ARG A 343 3.12 -2.95 -8.75
N GLU A 344 4.32 -3.22 -9.27
CA GLU A 344 4.83 -2.69 -10.53
C GLU A 344 4.40 -3.49 -11.77
N ARG A 345 3.70 -4.61 -11.59
CA ARG A 345 2.99 -5.30 -12.69
C ARG A 345 1.70 -4.56 -12.99
N PHE A 346 1.79 -3.66 -13.92
CA PHE A 346 0.65 -2.90 -14.45
C PHE A 346 0.05 -3.58 -15.67
#